data_62c789c4bd4f94351ce398f42b8eebf1
#
_entry.id   62c789c4bd4f94351ce398f42b8eebf1
#
_cell.length_a   1.000
_cell.length_b   1.000
_cell.length_c   1.000
_cell.angle_alpha   90.00
_cell.angle_beta   90.00
_cell.angle_gamma   90.00
#
_symmetry.space_group_name_H-M   'P 1'
#
loop_
_entity.id
_entity.type
_entity.pdbx_description
1 polymer ?
#
loop_
_entity_poly.entity_id
_entity_poly.type
_entity_poly.pdbx_seq_one_letter_code
_entity_poly.pdbx_strand_id
1 'polypeptide(L)'
;MQPVILLVEDNVEILDFIESNLQDLYAIKKTVNGKAALDVLRNEVVDLIVSDVMMPVMDGFELCSIIKSDVELSHLPVVLLTAKNTMQAKIEGLELGADVYIEKPFSPKYLKTQIASLLANRNKIKEYFVNSPLAHLKTIAHTKSDERFLDKVNHVIVEHLQDTELDVDRLAKYMNMSRPTFYRKINSISDLTPNDLINLTRLKKAAELMTEGQNVNEVAETVGYSSAKIFSKNFEKQFGLMPSEYIHDHLKGK
;
A
#
# COMPACT_ATOMS: atom_id res chain seq x y z
N MET A 1 14.42 8.56 0.67
CA MET A 1 13.54 9.72 0.96
C MET A 1 13.00 9.52 2.36
N GLN A 2 12.91 10.56 3.19
CA GLN A 2 12.30 10.44 4.52
C GLN A 2 10.79 10.26 4.38
N PRO A 3 10.16 9.34 5.15
CA PRO A 3 8.70 9.22 5.16
C PRO A 3 8.03 10.51 5.66
N VAL A 4 6.87 10.83 5.09
CA VAL A 4 6.11 12.05 5.39
C VAL A 4 4.99 11.71 6.38
N ILE A 5 5.01 12.34 7.56
CA ILE A 5 3.98 12.20 8.60
C ILE A 5 3.08 13.44 8.60
N LEU A 6 1.78 13.24 8.51
CA LEU A 6 0.80 14.31 8.72
C LEU A 6 0.35 14.31 10.18
N LEU A 7 0.66 15.39 10.89
CA LEU A 7 0.19 15.66 12.24
C LEU A 7 -1.10 16.50 12.19
N VAL A 8 -2.13 16.05 12.90
CA VAL A 8 -3.44 16.71 12.96
C VAL A 8 -3.79 16.93 14.43
N GLU A 9 -3.71 18.16 14.89
CA GLU A 9 -3.86 18.53 16.30
C GLU A 9 -4.23 20.01 16.40
N ASP A 10 -5.28 20.37 17.10
CA ASP A 10 -5.73 21.75 17.24
C ASP A 10 -4.92 22.56 18.27
N ASN A 11 -4.27 21.87 19.20
CA ASN A 11 -3.36 22.48 20.17
C ASN A 11 -1.94 22.62 19.61
N VAL A 12 -1.54 23.87 19.34
CA VAL A 12 -0.23 24.20 18.73
C VAL A 12 0.95 23.72 19.59
N GLU A 13 0.85 23.78 20.93
CA GLU A 13 1.92 23.35 21.83
C GLU A 13 2.15 21.84 21.74
N ILE A 14 1.07 21.06 21.66
CA ILE A 14 1.14 19.60 21.47
C ILE A 14 1.69 19.28 20.08
N LEU A 15 1.25 20.01 19.07
CA LEU A 15 1.71 19.85 17.68
C LEU A 15 3.22 20.08 17.56
N ASP A 16 3.73 21.17 18.13
CA ASP A 16 5.15 21.50 18.16
C ASP A 16 5.97 20.51 19.01
N PHE A 17 5.39 20.02 20.11
CA PHE A 17 6.01 18.97 20.93
C PHE A 17 6.16 17.66 20.14
N ILE A 18 5.13 17.23 19.41
CA ILE A 18 5.20 16.02 18.59
C ILE A 18 6.21 16.21 17.45
N GLU A 19 6.14 17.34 16.73
CA GLU A 19 7.08 17.65 15.65
C GLU A 19 8.53 17.63 16.12
N SER A 20 8.86 18.33 17.21
CA SER A 20 10.23 18.40 17.76
C SER A 20 10.82 17.02 18.09
N ASN A 21 9.96 16.06 18.40
CA ASN A 21 10.37 14.69 18.65
C ASN A 21 10.47 13.83 17.38
N LEU A 22 9.81 14.16 16.28
CA LEU A 22 9.74 13.32 15.08
C LEU A 22 10.58 13.83 13.91
N GLN A 23 10.88 15.13 13.82
CA GLN A 23 11.49 15.81 12.67
C GLN A 23 12.89 15.28 12.27
N ASP A 24 13.64 14.68 13.20
CA ASP A 24 14.94 14.08 12.88
C ASP A 24 14.81 12.82 12.02
N LEU A 25 13.67 12.15 12.06
CA LEU A 25 13.42 10.86 11.39
C LEU A 25 12.44 10.97 10.22
N TYR A 26 11.53 11.94 10.25
CA TYR A 26 10.41 12.07 9.34
C TYR A 26 10.26 13.51 8.84
N ALA A 27 9.79 13.66 7.60
CA ALA A 27 9.29 14.94 7.11
C ALA A 27 7.89 15.19 7.71
N ILE A 28 7.69 16.35 8.33
CA ILE A 28 6.45 16.65 9.07
C ILE A 28 5.60 17.66 8.30
N LYS A 29 4.30 17.35 8.16
CA LYS A 29 3.25 18.28 7.75
C LYS A 29 2.29 18.46 8.92
N LYS A 30 1.75 19.68 9.08
CA LYS A 30 0.90 20.05 10.22
C LYS A 30 -0.43 20.61 9.77
N THR A 31 -1.51 20.19 10.41
CA THR A 31 -2.86 20.75 10.26
C THR A 31 -3.56 20.81 11.60
N VAL A 32 -4.53 21.70 11.72
CA VAL A 32 -5.21 22.00 13.01
C VAL A 32 -6.59 21.35 13.14
N ASN A 33 -7.06 20.61 12.15
CA ASN A 33 -8.33 19.87 12.18
C ASN A 33 -8.39 18.86 11.03
N GLY A 34 -9.36 17.93 11.10
CA GLY A 34 -9.53 16.88 10.09
C GLY A 34 -9.86 17.39 8.69
N LYS A 35 -10.59 18.51 8.56
CA LYS A 35 -10.91 19.09 7.23
C LYS A 35 -9.67 19.57 6.51
N ALA A 36 -8.82 20.34 7.19
CA ALA A 36 -7.53 20.80 6.64
C ALA A 36 -6.61 19.61 6.32
N ALA A 37 -6.67 18.54 7.12
CA ALA A 37 -5.93 17.30 6.84
C ALA A 37 -6.36 16.65 5.53
N LEU A 38 -7.66 16.56 5.24
CA LEU A 38 -8.17 16.03 3.97
C LEU A 38 -7.71 16.87 2.77
N ASP A 39 -7.63 18.19 2.90
CA ASP A 39 -7.13 19.07 1.83
C ASP A 39 -5.64 18.82 1.54
N VAL A 40 -4.83 18.58 2.57
CA VAL A 40 -3.42 18.15 2.40
C VAL A 40 -3.35 16.79 1.72
N LEU A 41 -4.11 15.79 2.18
CA LEU A 41 -4.09 14.43 1.64
C LEU A 41 -4.49 14.34 0.16
N ARG A 42 -5.33 15.26 -0.33
CA ARG A 42 -5.71 15.34 -1.75
C ARG A 42 -4.59 15.86 -2.66
N ASN A 43 -3.71 16.69 -2.13
CA ASN A 43 -2.72 17.42 -2.91
C ASN A 43 -1.28 16.94 -2.70
N GLU A 44 -1.00 16.24 -1.61
CA GLU A 44 0.35 15.91 -1.21
C GLU A 44 0.50 14.44 -0.84
N VAL A 45 1.72 13.92 -0.98
CA VAL A 45 2.04 12.55 -0.57
C VAL A 45 2.27 12.52 0.93
N VAL A 46 1.59 11.59 1.61
CA VAL A 46 1.71 11.32 3.05
C VAL A 46 1.85 9.82 3.24
N ASP A 47 2.72 9.38 4.15
CA ASP A 47 2.97 7.96 4.43
C ASP A 47 2.24 7.46 5.68
N LEU A 48 1.93 8.35 6.64
CA LEU A 48 1.23 8.02 7.87
C LEU A 48 0.59 9.29 8.48
N ILE A 49 -0.54 9.10 9.17
CA ILE A 49 -1.28 10.16 9.85
C ILE A 49 -1.24 9.93 11.35
N VAL A 50 -0.93 10.98 12.11
CA VAL A 50 -1.08 11.03 13.57
C VAL A 50 -2.11 12.11 13.87
N SER A 51 -3.28 11.75 14.37
CA SER A 51 -4.38 12.68 14.61
C SER A 51 -4.83 12.66 16.05
N ASP A 52 -5.06 13.84 16.64
CA ASP A 52 -5.89 13.91 17.83
C ASP A 52 -7.32 13.47 17.49
N VAL A 53 -8.01 12.93 18.50
CA VAL A 53 -9.43 12.58 18.39
C VAL A 53 -10.30 13.81 18.59
N MET A 54 -9.99 14.66 19.58
CA MET A 54 -10.85 15.76 19.97
C MET A 54 -10.44 17.08 19.32
N MET A 55 -10.98 17.37 18.16
CA MET A 55 -10.67 18.59 17.41
C MET A 55 -11.96 19.27 16.92
N PRO A 56 -11.95 20.61 16.74
CA PRO A 56 -13.07 21.35 16.15
C PRO A 56 -13.22 21.06 14.65
N VAL A 57 -14.39 21.35 14.10
CA VAL A 57 -14.74 21.27 12.68
C VAL A 57 -14.91 19.83 12.17
N MET A 58 -13.90 18.99 12.35
CA MET A 58 -13.87 17.57 12.02
C MET A 58 -12.95 16.87 13.01
N ASP A 59 -13.48 15.95 13.77
CA ASP A 59 -12.75 15.19 14.77
C ASP A 59 -11.91 14.05 14.13
N GLY A 60 -11.05 13.42 14.94
CA GLY A 60 -10.15 12.37 14.48
C GLY A 60 -10.85 11.07 14.10
N PHE A 61 -12.01 10.77 14.68
CA PHE A 61 -12.80 9.60 14.31
C PHE A 61 -13.47 9.78 12.95
N GLU A 62 -14.07 10.94 12.72
CA GLU A 62 -14.65 11.31 11.44
C GLU A 62 -13.59 11.31 10.34
N LEU A 63 -12.43 11.93 10.61
CA LEU A 63 -11.28 11.91 9.69
C LEU A 63 -10.84 10.48 9.37
N CYS A 64 -10.67 9.63 10.37
CA CYS A 64 -10.27 8.23 10.20
C CYS A 64 -11.29 7.46 9.35
N SER A 65 -12.59 7.60 9.64
CA SER A 65 -13.67 6.96 8.89
C SER A 65 -13.64 7.36 7.42
N ILE A 66 -13.48 8.66 7.11
CA ILE A 66 -13.37 9.15 5.73
C ILE A 66 -12.14 8.55 5.04
N ILE A 67 -10.95 8.60 5.68
CA ILE A 67 -9.73 8.05 5.11
C ILE A 67 -9.88 6.55 4.82
N LYS A 68 -10.41 5.78 5.76
CA LYS A 68 -10.51 4.31 5.61
C LYS A 68 -11.58 3.86 4.63
N SER A 69 -12.59 4.68 4.39
CA SER A 69 -13.63 4.44 3.37
C SER A 69 -13.24 4.93 1.97
N ASP A 70 -12.32 5.87 1.87
CA ASP A 70 -11.88 6.44 0.60
C ASP A 70 -10.93 5.48 -0.13
N VAL A 71 -11.23 5.19 -1.40
CA VAL A 71 -10.42 4.27 -2.23
C VAL A 71 -8.98 4.77 -2.41
N GLU A 72 -8.75 6.08 -2.44
CA GLU A 72 -7.41 6.65 -2.64
C GLU A 72 -6.60 6.70 -1.35
N LEU A 73 -7.24 6.87 -0.19
CA LEU A 73 -6.59 7.14 1.09
C LEU A 73 -6.58 5.93 2.05
N SER A 74 -7.43 4.91 1.82
CA SER A 74 -7.63 3.77 2.74
C SER A 74 -6.34 3.04 3.13
N HIS A 75 -5.32 3.08 2.29
CA HIS A 75 -4.01 2.48 2.53
C HIS A 75 -3.18 3.21 3.60
N LEU A 76 -3.49 4.48 3.94
CA LEU A 76 -2.70 5.26 4.89
C LEU A 76 -2.90 4.75 6.32
N PRO A 77 -1.82 4.46 7.08
CA PRO A 77 -1.92 4.16 8.49
C PRO A 77 -2.39 5.40 9.26
N VAL A 78 -3.30 5.18 10.21
CA VAL A 78 -3.84 6.23 11.09
C VAL A 78 -3.56 5.87 12.54
N VAL A 79 -2.80 6.73 13.22
CA VAL A 79 -2.57 6.69 14.66
C VAL A 79 -3.47 7.74 15.31
N LEU A 80 -4.37 7.31 16.18
CA LEU A 80 -5.25 8.22 16.94
C LEU A 80 -4.65 8.50 18.32
N LEU A 81 -4.53 9.78 18.66
CA LEU A 81 -4.16 10.26 19.98
C LEU A 81 -5.42 10.69 20.72
N THR A 82 -5.57 10.36 21.99
CA THR A 82 -6.81 10.65 22.69
C THR A 82 -6.64 10.84 24.20
N ALA A 83 -7.44 11.74 24.76
CA ALA A 83 -7.62 11.88 26.21
C ALA A 83 -8.72 10.96 26.79
N LYS A 84 -9.48 10.24 25.93
CA LYS A 84 -10.56 9.36 26.36
C LYS A 84 -10.02 7.99 26.77
N ASN A 85 -10.08 7.66 28.05
CA ASN A 85 -9.64 6.38 28.65
C ASN A 85 -10.71 5.30 28.65
N THR A 86 -11.81 5.45 27.91
CA THR A 86 -12.86 4.45 27.94
C THR A 86 -12.57 3.33 26.95
N MET A 87 -12.79 2.08 27.37
CA MET A 87 -12.71 0.92 26.49
C MET A 87 -13.59 1.09 25.25
N GLN A 88 -14.74 1.75 25.41
CA GLN A 88 -15.68 2.04 24.33
C GLN A 88 -15.04 2.92 23.24
N ALA A 89 -14.33 3.99 23.59
CA ALA A 89 -13.66 4.85 22.63
C ALA A 89 -12.50 4.14 21.89
N LYS A 90 -11.81 3.21 22.57
CA LYS A 90 -10.79 2.36 21.92
C LYS A 90 -11.41 1.39 20.91
N ILE A 91 -12.52 0.76 21.26
CA ILE A 91 -13.26 -0.16 20.37
C ILE A 91 -13.76 0.63 19.15
N GLU A 92 -14.40 1.78 19.38
CA GLU A 92 -14.90 2.64 18.29
C GLU A 92 -13.79 3.04 17.31
N GLY A 93 -12.62 3.51 17.81
CA GLY A 93 -11.48 3.87 16.95
C GLY A 93 -10.94 2.70 16.13
N LEU A 94 -10.90 1.49 16.70
CA LEU A 94 -10.47 0.28 16.00
C LEU A 94 -11.52 -0.20 14.98
N GLU A 95 -12.81 -0.10 15.29
CA GLU A 95 -13.91 -0.43 14.37
C GLU A 95 -13.94 0.51 13.17
N LEU A 96 -13.56 1.78 13.33
CA LEU A 96 -13.37 2.75 12.26
C LEU A 96 -12.11 2.48 11.40
N GLY A 97 -11.27 1.51 11.80
CA GLY A 97 -10.10 1.08 11.06
C GLY A 97 -8.80 1.82 11.41
N ALA A 98 -8.72 2.53 12.53
CA ALA A 98 -7.47 3.06 13.02
C ALA A 98 -6.46 1.93 13.28
N ASP A 99 -5.21 2.14 12.87
CA ASP A 99 -4.16 1.12 13.00
C ASP A 99 -3.58 1.08 14.41
N VAL A 100 -3.53 2.22 15.09
CA VAL A 100 -3.06 2.36 16.48
C VAL A 100 -3.87 3.42 17.21
N TYR A 101 -4.12 3.18 18.49
CA TYR A 101 -4.79 4.09 19.40
C TYR A 101 -3.87 4.37 20.60
N ILE A 102 -3.50 5.62 20.82
CA ILE A 102 -2.57 6.05 21.86
C ILE A 102 -3.25 7.01 22.83
N GLU A 103 -3.19 6.68 24.10
CA GLU A 103 -3.76 7.48 25.18
C GLU A 103 -2.81 8.62 25.61
N LYS A 104 -3.34 9.83 25.76
CA LYS A 104 -2.65 10.99 26.34
C LYS A 104 -2.75 10.95 27.88
N PRO A 105 -1.64 11.19 28.63
CA PRO A 105 -0.30 11.54 28.16
C PRO A 105 0.49 10.32 27.68
N PHE A 106 1.27 10.47 26.62
CA PHE A 106 2.08 9.40 26.04
C PHE A 106 3.59 9.73 26.05
N SER A 107 4.40 8.69 26.04
CA SER A 107 5.83 8.84 25.84
C SER A 107 6.15 9.08 24.35
N PRO A 108 6.98 10.11 24.02
CA PRO A 108 7.45 10.30 22.64
C PRO A 108 8.14 9.06 22.05
N LYS A 109 8.87 8.32 22.89
CA LYS A 109 9.51 7.06 22.50
C LYS A 109 8.45 6.02 22.08
N TYR A 110 7.32 5.94 22.78
CA TYR A 110 6.24 5.02 22.44
C TYR A 110 5.61 5.38 21.09
N LEU A 111 5.30 6.67 20.87
CA LEU A 111 4.78 7.14 19.58
C LEU A 111 5.75 6.84 18.43
N LYS A 112 7.05 7.16 18.58
CA LYS A 112 8.11 6.82 17.62
C LYS A 112 8.13 5.32 17.28
N THR A 113 8.05 4.48 18.31
CA THR A 113 8.08 3.02 18.13
C THR A 113 6.87 2.53 17.34
N GLN A 114 5.66 3.05 17.62
CA GLN A 114 4.44 2.69 16.89
C GLN A 114 4.53 3.10 15.42
N ILE A 115 4.93 4.34 15.14
CA ILE A 115 5.12 4.84 13.78
C ILE A 115 6.14 3.97 13.02
N ALA A 116 7.30 3.73 13.60
CA ALA A 116 8.35 2.91 12.99
C ALA A 116 7.87 1.48 12.70
N SER A 117 7.13 0.87 13.63
CA SER A 117 6.56 -0.47 13.47
C SER A 117 5.55 -0.54 12.34
N LEU A 118 4.64 0.43 12.23
CA LEU A 118 3.66 0.49 11.16
C LEU A 118 4.33 0.60 9.78
N LEU A 119 5.29 1.52 9.63
CA LEU A 119 6.02 1.72 8.38
C LEU A 119 6.87 0.49 8.02
N ALA A 120 7.58 -0.11 8.99
CA ALA A 120 8.41 -1.29 8.76
C ALA A 120 7.59 -2.53 8.38
N ASN A 121 6.43 -2.75 9.00
CA ASN A 121 5.56 -3.88 8.66
C ASN A 121 5.03 -3.78 7.23
N ARG A 122 4.68 -2.58 6.77
CA ARG A 122 4.26 -2.35 5.38
C ARG A 122 5.38 -2.71 4.40
N ASN A 123 6.59 -2.25 4.67
CA ASN A 123 7.75 -2.53 3.81
C ASN A 123 8.03 -4.03 3.71
N LYS A 124 7.99 -4.77 4.82
CA LYS A 124 8.17 -6.23 4.79
C LYS A 124 7.13 -6.96 3.95
N ILE A 125 5.86 -6.56 4.03
CA ILE A 125 4.78 -7.16 3.23
C ILE A 125 5.00 -6.89 1.74
N LYS A 126 5.38 -5.65 1.39
CA LYS A 126 5.69 -5.26 0.00
C LYS A 126 6.89 -6.05 -0.54
N GLU A 127 7.99 -6.14 0.22
CA GLU A 127 9.17 -6.93 -0.16
C GLU A 127 8.83 -8.40 -0.37
N TYR A 128 8.05 -9.00 0.52
CA TYR A 128 7.58 -10.37 0.35
C TYR A 128 6.78 -10.54 -0.95
N PHE A 129 5.84 -9.63 -1.23
CA PHE A 129 5.06 -9.68 -2.45
C PHE A 129 5.95 -9.57 -3.70
N VAL A 130 6.88 -8.63 -3.73
CA VAL A 130 7.76 -8.40 -4.89
C VAL A 130 8.64 -9.63 -5.17
N ASN A 131 9.23 -10.22 -4.13
CA ASN A 131 10.23 -11.28 -4.28
C ASN A 131 9.65 -12.70 -4.36
N SER A 132 8.37 -12.90 -4.01
CA SER A 132 7.75 -14.22 -4.01
C SER A 132 6.95 -14.49 -5.29
N PRO A 133 7.35 -15.46 -6.15
CA PRO A 133 6.68 -15.72 -7.43
C PRO A 133 5.18 -16.00 -7.31
N LEU A 134 4.78 -16.74 -6.29
CA LEU A 134 3.38 -17.17 -6.08
C LEU A 134 2.59 -16.28 -5.10
N ALA A 135 3.15 -15.17 -4.61
CA ALA A 135 2.41 -14.26 -3.76
C ALA A 135 1.34 -13.50 -4.53
N HIS A 136 0.10 -13.55 -4.08
CA HIS A 136 -1.01 -12.84 -4.69
C HIS A 136 -0.93 -11.33 -4.45
N LEU A 137 -1.43 -10.52 -5.41
CA LEU A 137 -1.42 -9.06 -5.31
C LEU A 137 -2.14 -8.55 -4.05
N LYS A 138 -3.24 -9.19 -3.63
CA LYS A 138 -3.97 -8.83 -2.40
C LYS A 138 -3.14 -8.97 -1.11
N THR A 139 -2.02 -9.68 -1.14
CA THR A 139 -1.12 -9.83 0.03
C THR A 139 -0.63 -8.49 0.56
N ILE A 140 -0.53 -7.47 -0.31
CA ILE A 140 -0.11 -6.12 0.08
C ILE A 140 -1.26 -5.21 0.53
N ALA A 141 -2.49 -5.70 0.55
CA ALA A 141 -3.64 -4.94 1.03
C ALA A 141 -3.54 -4.67 2.54
N HIS A 142 -3.85 -3.44 2.93
CA HIS A 142 -3.89 -3.03 4.33
C HIS A 142 -5.31 -2.91 4.87
N THR A 143 -6.27 -2.72 3.99
CA THR A 143 -7.68 -2.60 4.31
C THR A 143 -8.53 -3.46 3.39
N LYS A 144 -9.79 -3.73 3.77
CA LYS A 144 -10.76 -4.41 2.89
C LYS A 144 -11.02 -3.62 1.59
N SER A 145 -10.89 -2.30 1.63
CA SER A 145 -11.00 -1.44 0.45
C SER A 145 -9.83 -1.66 -0.49
N ASP A 146 -8.61 -1.72 0.04
CA ASP A 146 -7.41 -2.02 -0.74
C ASP A 146 -7.44 -3.43 -1.33
N GLU A 147 -7.93 -4.42 -0.56
CA GLU A 147 -8.09 -5.79 -1.04
C GLU A 147 -9.00 -5.85 -2.28
N ARG A 148 -10.20 -5.25 -2.21
CA ARG A 148 -11.12 -5.17 -3.34
C ARG A 148 -10.55 -4.43 -4.54
N PHE A 149 -9.82 -3.34 -4.30
CA PHE A 149 -9.17 -2.57 -5.34
C PHE A 149 -8.09 -3.40 -6.03
N LEU A 150 -7.20 -4.05 -5.29
CA LEU A 150 -6.13 -4.87 -5.81
C LEU A 150 -6.63 -6.13 -6.51
N ASP A 151 -7.69 -6.76 -6.01
CA ASP A 151 -8.34 -7.90 -6.68
C ASP A 151 -8.90 -7.47 -8.04
N LYS A 152 -9.53 -6.29 -8.13
CA LYS A 152 -10.02 -5.75 -9.40
C LYS A 152 -8.88 -5.43 -10.36
N VAL A 153 -7.80 -4.80 -9.88
CA VAL A 153 -6.59 -4.53 -10.69
C VAL A 153 -6.00 -5.82 -11.23
N ASN A 154 -5.83 -6.82 -10.36
CA ASN A 154 -5.31 -8.13 -10.75
C ASN A 154 -6.20 -8.81 -11.80
N HIS A 155 -7.52 -8.78 -11.60
CA HIS A 155 -8.49 -9.35 -12.55
C HIS A 155 -8.36 -8.71 -13.92
N VAL A 156 -8.32 -7.39 -14.01
CA VAL A 156 -8.15 -6.66 -15.28
C VAL A 156 -6.82 -7.01 -15.96
N ILE A 157 -5.71 -7.06 -15.22
CA ILE A 157 -4.42 -7.42 -15.81
C ILE A 157 -4.44 -8.85 -16.32
N VAL A 158 -5.03 -9.80 -15.58
CA VAL A 158 -5.10 -11.22 -15.96
C VAL A 158 -6.03 -11.42 -17.16
N GLU A 159 -7.15 -10.71 -17.24
CA GLU A 159 -8.06 -10.75 -18.39
C GLU A 159 -7.41 -10.24 -19.69
N HIS A 160 -6.50 -9.28 -19.57
CA HIS A 160 -5.77 -8.68 -20.69
C HIS A 160 -4.29 -9.12 -20.76
N LEU A 161 -3.95 -10.31 -20.27
CA LEU A 161 -2.57 -10.79 -20.16
C LEU A 161 -1.83 -10.81 -21.48
N GLN A 162 -2.51 -11.29 -22.54
CA GLN A 162 -1.95 -11.41 -23.90
C GLN A 162 -1.91 -10.07 -24.65
N ASP A 163 -2.63 -9.06 -24.18
CA ASP A 163 -2.64 -7.75 -24.81
C ASP A 163 -1.32 -7.00 -24.53
N THR A 164 -0.44 -7.01 -25.54
CA THR A 164 0.86 -6.30 -25.45
C THR A 164 0.70 -4.79 -25.35
N GLU A 165 -0.49 -4.25 -25.68
CA GLU A 165 -0.83 -2.84 -25.63
C GLU A 165 -1.46 -2.43 -24.28
N LEU A 166 -1.62 -3.35 -23.31
CA LEU A 166 -2.09 -3.02 -21.99
C LEU A 166 -1.07 -2.11 -21.29
N ASP A 167 -1.42 -0.86 -21.17
CA ASP A 167 -0.63 0.19 -20.51
C ASP A 167 -1.37 0.79 -19.30
N VAL A 168 -0.72 1.76 -18.66
CA VAL A 168 -1.26 2.44 -17.48
C VAL A 168 -2.53 3.22 -17.79
N ASP A 169 -2.65 3.81 -18.99
CA ASP A 169 -3.81 4.61 -19.37
C ASP A 169 -5.05 3.74 -19.56
N ARG A 170 -4.88 2.58 -20.22
CA ARG A 170 -5.96 1.58 -20.38
C ARG A 170 -6.36 1.00 -19.02
N LEU A 171 -5.38 0.62 -18.19
CA LEU A 171 -5.65 0.05 -16.88
C LEU A 171 -6.39 1.06 -15.97
N ALA A 172 -5.97 2.33 -15.96
CA ALA A 172 -6.67 3.37 -15.21
C ALA A 172 -8.13 3.56 -15.69
N LYS A 173 -8.37 3.51 -17.01
CA LYS A 173 -9.73 3.56 -17.58
C LYS A 173 -10.60 2.37 -17.13
N TYR A 174 -10.08 1.14 -17.15
CA TYR A 174 -10.79 -0.04 -16.65
C TYR A 174 -11.13 0.06 -15.16
N MET A 175 -10.27 0.77 -14.41
CA MET A 175 -10.50 1.04 -12.99
C MET A 175 -11.43 2.24 -12.74
N ASN A 176 -11.89 2.95 -13.77
CA ASN A 176 -12.65 4.21 -13.70
C ASN A 176 -11.93 5.31 -12.90
N MET A 177 -10.61 5.40 -13.06
CA MET A 177 -9.76 6.37 -12.38
C MET A 177 -9.00 7.23 -13.38
N SER A 178 -8.63 8.47 -12.97
CA SER A 178 -7.65 9.24 -13.73
C SER A 178 -6.26 8.59 -13.60
N ARG A 179 -5.41 8.73 -14.63
CA ARG A 179 -4.04 8.20 -14.59
C ARG A 179 -3.25 8.66 -13.35
N PRO A 180 -3.25 9.96 -12.96
CA PRO A 180 -2.54 10.41 -11.77
C PRO A 180 -3.05 9.79 -10.47
N THR A 181 -4.37 9.65 -10.33
CA THR A 181 -5.01 9.02 -9.17
C THR A 181 -4.63 7.54 -9.08
N PHE A 182 -4.74 6.81 -10.20
CA PHE A 182 -4.36 5.40 -10.26
C PHE A 182 -2.88 5.19 -9.93
N TYR A 183 -2.01 6.04 -10.51
CA TYR A 183 -0.56 5.99 -10.24
C TYR A 183 -0.25 6.18 -8.76
N ARG A 184 -0.81 7.22 -8.14
CA ARG A 184 -0.61 7.49 -6.70
C ARG A 184 -1.08 6.33 -5.84
N LYS A 185 -2.28 5.79 -6.11
CA LYS A 185 -2.85 4.66 -5.35
C LYS A 185 -1.97 3.41 -5.44
N ILE A 186 -1.55 3.01 -6.65
CA ILE A 186 -0.68 1.84 -6.82
C ILE A 186 0.67 2.06 -6.12
N ASN A 187 1.31 3.19 -6.35
CA ASN A 187 2.61 3.49 -5.75
C ASN A 187 2.55 3.47 -4.21
N SER A 188 1.52 4.07 -3.62
CA SER A 188 1.36 4.13 -2.17
C SER A 188 1.09 2.78 -1.50
N ILE A 189 0.41 1.84 -2.19
CA ILE A 189 0.17 0.49 -1.65
C ILE A 189 1.40 -0.40 -1.85
N SER A 190 2.06 -0.32 -3.01
CA SER A 190 3.06 -1.31 -3.45
C SER A 190 4.49 -0.78 -3.59
N ASP A 191 4.70 0.54 -3.57
CA ASP A 191 5.94 1.23 -3.97
C ASP A 191 6.39 0.92 -5.42
N LEU A 192 5.52 0.27 -6.19
CA LEU A 192 5.74 -0.02 -7.60
C LEU A 192 5.11 1.06 -8.48
N THR A 193 5.66 1.26 -9.65
CA THR A 193 4.91 1.95 -10.70
C THR A 193 3.81 1.04 -11.25
N PRO A 194 2.72 1.56 -11.80
CA PRO A 194 1.71 0.73 -12.46
C PRO A 194 2.27 -0.16 -13.57
N ASN A 195 3.29 0.28 -14.31
CA ASN A 195 3.98 -0.54 -15.31
C ASN A 195 4.73 -1.72 -14.67
N ASP A 196 5.44 -1.46 -13.56
CA ASP A 196 6.13 -2.53 -12.82
C ASP A 196 5.12 -3.53 -12.28
N LEU A 197 3.95 -3.06 -11.80
CA LEU A 197 2.88 -3.92 -11.32
C LEU A 197 2.31 -4.81 -12.43
N ILE A 198 2.04 -4.27 -13.63
CA ILE A 198 1.59 -5.05 -14.80
C ILE A 198 2.63 -6.14 -15.10
N ASN A 199 3.91 -5.76 -15.24
CA ASN A 199 4.98 -6.70 -15.54
C ASN A 199 5.15 -7.77 -14.44
N LEU A 200 5.13 -7.37 -13.18
CA LEU A 200 5.23 -8.31 -12.06
C LEU A 200 4.03 -9.28 -12.02
N THR A 201 2.81 -8.81 -12.27
CA THR A 201 1.61 -9.65 -12.34
C THR A 201 1.72 -10.67 -13.48
N ARG A 202 2.23 -10.26 -14.67
CA ARG A 202 2.51 -11.17 -15.79
C ARG A 202 3.52 -12.25 -15.40
N LEU A 203 4.64 -11.88 -14.76
CA LEU A 203 5.67 -12.84 -14.33
C LEU A 203 5.16 -13.80 -13.24
N LYS A 204 4.32 -13.31 -12.32
CA LYS A 204 3.70 -14.17 -11.29
C LYS A 204 2.71 -15.14 -11.90
N LYS A 205 1.89 -14.70 -12.88
CA LYS A 205 1.00 -15.62 -13.60
C LYS A 205 1.79 -16.65 -14.41
N ALA A 206 2.92 -16.26 -14.98
CA ALA A 206 3.82 -17.21 -15.63
C ALA A 206 4.35 -18.27 -14.63
N ALA A 207 4.73 -17.88 -13.42
CA ALA A 207 5.15 -18.82 -12.39
C ALA A 207 4.05 -19.84 -12.04
N GLU A 208 2.79 -19.41 -11.93
CA GLU A 208 1.64 -20.31 -11.72
C GLU A 208 1.50 -21.32 -12.88
N LEU A 209 1.45 -20.83 -14.12
CA LEU A 209 1.30 -21.66 -15.31
C LEU A 209 2.44 -22.69 -15.45
N MET A 210 3.67 -22.30 -15.10
CA MET A 210 4.81 -23.22 -15.09
C MET A 210 4.68 -24.31 -14.01
N THR A 211 4.12 -24.00 -12.84
CA THR A 211 3.84 -25.03 -11.81
C THR A 211 2.70 -25.98 -12.20
N GLU A 212 1.82 -25.57 -13.12
CA GLU A 212 0.78 -26.39 -13.74
C GLU A 212 1.32 -27.28 -14.87
N GLY A 213 2.60 -27.17 -15.22
CA GLY A 213 3.29 -28.02 -16.18
C GLY A 213 3.35 -27.48 -17.62
N GLN A 214 3.01 -26.20 -17.83
CA GLN A 214 3.14 -25.56 -19.14
C GLN A 214 4.62 -25.28 -19.46
N ASN A 215 4.99 -25.36 -20.73
CA ASN A 215 6.36 -25.08 -21.16
C ASN A 215 6.67 -23.57 -21.24
N VAL A 216 7.95 -23.24 -21.11
CA VAL A 216 8.42 -21.83 -21.03
C VAL A 216 8.03 -20.99 -22.24
N ASN A 217 8.03 -21.55 -23.46
CA ASN A 217 7.72 -20.80 -24.66
C ASN A 217 6.21 -20.45 -24.73
N GLU A 218 5.35 -21.44 -24.48
CA GLU A 218 3.89 -21.24 -24.40
C GLU A 218 3.51 -20.24 -23.31
N VAL A 219 4.13 -20.37 -22.14
CA VAL A 219 3.91 -19.45 -21.03
C VAL A 219 4.30 -18.02 -21.42
N ALA A 220 5.46 -17.82 -22.05
CA ALA A 220 5.90 -16.49 -22.46
C ALA A 220 4.87 -15.79 -23.38
N GLU A 221 4.33 -16.51 -24.36
CA GLU A 221 3.27 -16.00 -25.26
C GLU A 221 1.97 -15.72 -24.49
N THR A 222 1.55 -16.66 -23.64
CA THR A 222 0.32 -16.53 -22.84
C THR A 222 0.33 -15.31 -21.93
N VAL A 223 1.49 -14.95 -21.38
CA VAL A 223 1.61 -13.77 -20.50
C VAL A 223 2.03 -12.48 -21.22
N GLY A 224 1.94 -12.46 -22.57
CA GLY A 224 2.08 -11.26 -23.37
C GLY A 224 3.53 -10.83 -23.64
N TYR A 225 4.49 -11.78 -23.65
CA TYR A 225 5.86 -11.50 -24.09
C TYR A 225 6.04 -11.89 -25.55
N SER A 226 6.62 -11.00 -26.34
CA SER A 226 6.93 -11.23 -27.75
C SER A 226 8.06 -12.24 -27.98
N SER A 227 8.82 -12.60 -26.94
CA SER A 227 9.97 -13.50 -27.03
C SER A 227 10.22 -14.20 -25.69
N ALA A 228 10.37 -15.53 -25.74
CA ALA A 228 10.75 -16.35 -24.58
C ALA A 228 12.11 -15.93 -24.00
N LYS A 229 13.02 -15.40 -24.82
CA LYS A 229 14.32 -14.90 -24.37
C LYS A 229 14.17 -13.65 -23.48
N ILE A 230 13.31 -12.70 -23.89
CA ILE A 230 13.02 -11.48 -23.10
C ILE A 230 12.28 -11.88 -21.81
N PHE A 231 11.31 -12.76 -21.91
CA PHE A 231 10.60 -13.32 -20.76
C PHE A 231 11.57 -13.94 -19.75
N SER A 232 12.44 -14.87 -20.18
CA SER A 232 13.37 -15.57 -19.30
C SER A 232 14.32 -14.61 -18.58
N LYS A 233 14.84 -13.59 -19.29
CA LYS A 233 15.70 -12.56 -18.69
C LYS A 233 14.95 -11.73 -17.63
N ASN A 234 13.70 -11.36 -17.89
CA ASN A 234 12.90 -10.59 -16.95
C ASN A 234 12.49 -11.43 -15.74
N PHE A 235 12.19 -12.71 -15.94
CA PHE A 235 11.86 -13.64 -14.87
C PHE A 235 13.06 -13.87 -13.95
N GLU A 236 14.23 -14.13 -14.51
CA GLU A 236 15.48 -14.28 -13.77
C GLU A 236 15.83 -13.00 -13.00
N LYS A 237 15.75 -11.83 -13.66
CA LYS A 237 15.98 -10.54 -13.00
C LYS A 237 15.06 -10.32 -11.79
N GLN A 238 13.79 -10.76 -11.91
CA GLN A 238 12.77 -10.55 -10.87
C GLN A 238 12.89 -11.54 -9.71
N PHE A 239 13.11 -12.81 -10.01
CA PHE A 239 13.02 -13.89 -9.02
C PHE A 239 14.35 -14.60 -8.72
N GLY A 240 15.43 -14.21 -9.41
CA GLY A 240 16.77 -14.75 -9.18
C GLY A 240 17.02 -16.15 -9.75
N LEU A 241 16.04 -16.71 -10.49
CA LEU A 241 16.11 -18.05 -11.08
C LEU A 241 15.63 -18.01 -12.54
N MET A 242 16.27 -18.80 -13.40
CA MET A 242 15.76 -19.02 -14.77
C MET A 242 14.43 -19.79 -14.73
N PRO A 243 13.49 -19.56 -15.68
CA PRO A 243 12.22 -20.29 -15.75
C PRO A 243 12.39 -21.82 -15.74
N SER A 244 13.40 -22.34 -16.42
CA SER A 244 13.71 -23.78 -16.44
C SER A 244 14.15 -24.32 -15.07
N GLU A 245 14.93 -23.57 -14.33
CA GLU A 245 15.34 -23.91 -12.96
C GLU A 245 14.14 -23.87 -12.03
N TYR A 246 13.30 -22.84 -12.15
CA TYR A 246 12.07 -22.70 -11.38
C TYR A 246 11.14 -23.91 -11.55
N ILE A 247 10.91 -24.36 -12.80
CA ILE A 247 10.12 -25.57 -13.11
C ILE A 247 10.75 -26.80 -12.47
N HIS A 248 12.09 -26.96 -12.61
CA HIS A 248 12.80 -28.12 -12.07
C HIS A 248 12.66 -28.23 -10.54
N ASP A 249 12.81 -27.13 -9.84
CA ASP A 249 12.72 -27.09 -8.38
C ASP A 249 11.30 -27.39 -7.86
N HIS A 250 10.28 -26.92 -8.58
CA HIS A 250 8.88 -27.12 -8.20
C HIS A 250 8.31 -28.49 -8.61
N LEU A 251 8.85 -29.13 -9.67
CA LEU A 251 8.44 -30.47 -10.08
C LEU A 251 9.11 -31.59 -9.29
N LYS A 252 10.30 -31.33 -8.69
CA LYS A 252 10.97 -32.32 -7.81
C LYS A 252 10.41 -32.39 -6.40
N GLY A 253 9.58 -31.43 -6.00
CA GLY A 253 8.94 -31.36 -4.69
C GLY A 253 7.57 -32.05 -4.60
N LYS A 254 7.10 -32.66 -5.70
CA LYS A 254 5.92 -33.53 -5.76
C LYS A 254 6.38 -34.94 -6.04
#